data_489134dad15753b93f58cc18e94b493c
#
_entry.id   489134dad15753b93f58cc18e94b493c
#
_cell.length_a   1.000
_cell.length_b   1.000
_cell.length_c   1.000
_cell.angle_alpha   90.00
_cell.angle_beta   90.00
_cell.angle_gamma   90.00
#
_symmetry.space_group_name_H-M   'P 1'
#
loop_
_entity.id
_entity.type
_entity.pdbx_description
1 polymer ?
#
loop_
_entity_poly.entity_id
_entity_poly.type
_entity_poly.pdbx_seq_one_letter_code
_entity_poly.pdbx_strand_id
1 'polypeptide(L)'
;MIDLKDKSVRSGNIIAFHMPKSVRFIRENEKVIKIVAGVGGDRLRVTLDGVYNGNKFYKANARRISVKYGIPAETIERELTIPEGEVFLIGQTDHSWDSRFWGPVKLTSVIGKTYAIF
;
A
#
# COMPACT_ATOMS: atom_id res chain seq x y z
N MET A 1 -5.04 14.35 11.10
CA MET A 1 -5.46 15.41 10.15
C MET A 1 -5.06 15.03 8.74
N ILE A 2 -5.89 15.30 7.77
CA ILE A 2 -5.60 15.08 6.36
C ILE A 2 -5.38 16.44 5.69
N ASP A 3 -4.24 16.59 5.02
CA ASP A 3 -3.97 17.78 4.22
C ASP A 3 -4.35 17.47 2.77
N LEU A 4 -5.49 17.98 2.35
CA LEU A 4 -6.02 17.75 1.00
C LEU A 4 -5.26 18.50 -0.09
N LYS A 5 -4.45 19.47 0.28
CA LYS A 5 -3.67 20.26 -0.68
C LYS A 5 -2.31 19.65 -0.97
N ASP A 6 -1.76 18.91 -0.01
CA ASP A 6 -0.44 18.33 -0.15
C ASP A 6 -0.54 16.92 -0.71
N LYS A 7 -0.20 16.76 -1.98
CA LYS A 7 -0.13 15.46 -2.65
C LYS A 7 1.29 15.08 -3.04
N SER A 8 2.28 15.77 -2.47
CA SER A 8 3.68 15.42 -2.58
C SER A 8 3.96 14.22 -1.69
N VAL A 9 3.94 13.01 -2.25
CA VAL A 9 3.99 11.76 -1.49
C VAL A 9 5.37 11.15 -1.56
N ARG A 10 5.87 10.71 -0.39
CA ARG A 10 7.18 10.06 -0.26
C ARG A 10 7.03 8.76 0.52
N SER A 11 7.98 7.85 0.33
CA SER A 11 8.06 6.63 1.12
C SER A 11 8.05 6.93 2.62
N GLY A 12 7.26 6.20 3.37
CA GLY A 12 7.07 6.39 4.80
C GLY A 12 5.91 7.31 5.17
N ASN A 13 5.35 8.05 4.22
CA ASN A 13 4.20 8.90 4.49
C ASN A 13 2.95 8.06 4.81
N ILE A 14 2.09 8.61 5.66
CA ILE A 14 0.76 8.07 5.90
C ILE A 14 -0.20 8.88 5.05
N ILE A 15 -1.01 8.21 4.25
CA ILE A 15 -1.93 8.88 3.34
C ILE A 15 -3.33 8.31 3.46
N ALA A 16 -4.32 9.09 3.00
CA ALA A 16 -5.68 8.63 2.79
C ALA A 16 -5.94 8.54 1.29
N PHE A 17 -6.68 7.52 0.88
CA PHE A 17 -7.04 7.36 -0.53
C PHE A 17 -8.39 6.65 -0.67
N HIS A 18 -8.95 6.71 -1.89
CA HIS A 18 -10.16 5.99 -2.23
C HIS A 18 -9.80 4.59 -2.72
N MET A 19 -10.52 3.58 -2.23
CA MET A 19 -10.30 2.20 -2.67
C MET A 19 -10.69 2.05 -4.13
N PRO A 20 -9.88 1.31 -4.92
CA PRO A 20 -10.23 0.97 -6.29
C PRO A 20 -11.50 0.11 -6.35
N LYS A 21 -12.29 0.27 -7.40
CA LYS A 21 -13.54 -0.48 -7.59
C LYS A 21 -13.34 -1.98 -7.65
N SER A 22 -12.20 -2.43 -8.14
CA SER A 22 -11.91 -3.85 -8.35
C SER A 22 -11.49 -4.58 -7.08
N VAL A 23 -11.35 -3.91 -5.95
CA VAL A 23 -10.91 -4.54 -4.72
C VAL A 23 -12.07 -5.31 -4.10
N ARG A 24 -11.87 -6.62 -3.90
CA ARG A 24 -12.87 -7.49 -3.29
C ARG A 24 -12.96 -7.24 -1.79
N PHE A 25 -14.13 -7.45 -1.21
CA PHE A 25 -14.39 -7.37 0.23
C PHE A 25 -14.33 -5.97 0.83
N ILE A 26 -14.13 -4.93 0.01
CA ILE A 26 -14.10 -3.54 0.46
C ILE A 26 -15.04 -2.74 -0.41
N ARG A 27 -15.76 -1.80 0.21
CA ARG A 27 -16.70 -0.96 -0.51
C ARG A 27 -15.98 -0.08 -1.52
N GLU A 28 -16.59 0.08 -2.68
CA GLU A 28 -16.15 1.04 -3.69
C GLU A 28 -16.09 2.45 -3.09
N ASN A 29 -15.02 3.18 -3.40
CA ASN A 29 -14.79 4.55 -2.94
C ASN A 29 -14.67 4.70 -1.42
N GLU A 30 -14.52 3.61 -0.67
CA GLU A 30 -14.26 3.72 0.75
C GLU A 30 -12.91 4.40 1.00
N LYS A 31 -12.90 5.38 1.91
CA LYS A 31 -11.67 6.06 2.31
C LYS A 31 -10.90 5.19 3.28
N VAL A 32 -9.63 4.98 3.00
CA VAL A 32 -8.75 4.19 3.87
C VAL A 32 -7.44 4.93 4.10
N ILE A 33 -6.78 4.58 5.19
CA ILE A 33 -5.49 5.16 5.56
C ILE A 33 -4.43 4.08 5.45
N LYS A 34 -3.36 4.38 4.72
CA LYS A 34 -2.27 3.45 4.44
C LYS A 34 -0.92 4.14 4.56
N ILE A 35 0.13 3.32 4.67
CA ILE A 35 1.51 3.80 4.62
C ILE A 35 2.04 3.63 3.21
N VAL A 36 2.77 4.62 2.73
CA VAL A 36 3.44 4.56 1.44
C VAL A 36 4.76 3.81 1.61
N ALA A 37 4.84 2.62 1.03
CA ALA A 37 6.07 1.83 1.04
C ALA A 37 7.03 2.22 -0.08
N GLY A 38 6.51 2.83 -1.15
CA GLY A 38 7.34 3.28 -2.26
C GLY A 38 6.57 4.16 -3.23
N VAL A 39 7.31 4.87 -4.06
CA VAL A 39 6.78 5.80 -5.06
C VAL A 39 7.36 5.48 -6.43
N GLY A 40 6.86 6.13 -7.47
CA GLY A 40 7.30 5.90 -8.85
C GLY A 40 8.82 5.87 -8.99
N GLY A 41 9.32 4.84 -9.67
CA GLY A 41 10.74 4.61 -9.85
C GLY A 41 11.39 3.70 -8.81
N ASP A 42 10.77 3.53 -7.64
CA ASP A 42 11.33 2.67 -6.59
C ASP A 42 11.24 1.19 -6.96
N ARG A 43 12.30 0.45 -6.64
CA ARG A 43 12.33 -1.00 -6.77
C ARG A 43 12.02 -1.63 -5.42
N LEU A 44 10.97 -2.42 -5.37
CA LEU A 44 10.52 -3.06 -4.12
C LEU A 44 10.71 -4.57 -4.18
N ARG A 45 10.95 -5.15 -3.00
CA ARG A 45 10.84 -6.59 -2.81
C ARG A 45 9.73 -6.85 -1.81
N VAL A 46 8.67 -7.50 -2.29
CA VAL A 46 7.51 -7.85 -1.47
C VAL A 46 7.68 -9.26 -0.93
N THR A 47 7.56 -9.42 0.38
CA THR A 47 7.63 -10.72 1.04
C THR A 47 6.39 -10.91 1.92
N LEU A 48 6.21 -12.13 2.45
CA LEU A 48 5.11 -12.38 3.40
C LEU A 48 5.25 -11.59 4.70
N ASP A 49 6.46 -11.17 5.04
CA ASP A 49 6.72 -10.43 6.28
C ASP A 49 6.63 -8.92 6.12
N GLY A 50 6.73 -8.42 4.89
CA GLY A 50 6.69 -7.00 4.62
C GLY A 50 7.31 -6.62 3.29
N VAL A 51 7.62 -5.35 3.16
CA VAL A 51 8.11 -4.77 1.91
C VAL A 51 9.46 -4.11 2.15
N TYR A 52 10.45 -4.47 1.34
CA TYR A 52 11.77 -3.85 1.33
C TYR A 52 11.84 -2.79 0.23
N ASN A 53 12.28 -1.61 0.61
CA ASN A 53 12.57 -0.51 -0.32
C ASN A 53 13.97 0.01 0.00
N GLY A 54 14.96 -0.46 -0.75
CA GLY A 54 16.36 -0.17 -0.45
C GLY A 54 16.73 -0.69 0.93
N ASN A 55 17.19 0.21 1.78
CA ASN A 55 17.58 -0.13 3.15
C ASN A 55 16.41 -0.09 4.14
N LYS A 56 15.23 0.28 3.68
CA LYS A 56 14.06 0.37 4.55
C LYS A 56 13.21 -0.88 4.45
N PHE A 57 12.67 -1.30 5.60
CA PHE A 57 11.75 -2.41 5.68
C PHE A 57 10.44 -1.94 6.33
N TYR A 58 9.34 -2.16 5.63
CA TYR A 58 8.00 -1.86 6.14
C TYR A 58 7.33 -3.16 6.52
N LYS A 59 7.19 -3.39 7.82
CA LYS A 59 6.59 -4.63 8.33
C LYS A 59 5.11 -4.69 7.94
N ALA A 60 4.71 -5.79 7.32
CA ALA A 60 3.33 -6.00 6.90
C ALA A 60 3.11 -7.49 6.65
N ASN A 61 2.60 -8.20 7.66
CA ASN A 61 2.42 -9.63 7.60
C ASN A 61 1.25 -10.01 6.69
N ALA A 62 1.52 -10.74 5.62
CA ALA A 62 0.52 -11.19 4.66
C ALA A 62 0.11 -12.66 4.88
N ARG A 63 0.69 -13.36 5.84
CA ARG A 63 0.48 -14.81 6.01
C ARG A 63 -0.97 -15.15 6.30
N ARG A 64 -1.62 -14.35 7.16
CA ARG A 64 -2.99 -14.61 7.56
C ARG A 64 -3.97 -14.51 6.40
N ILE A 65 -3.83 -13.46 5.58
CA ILE A 65 -4.67 -13.28 4.40
C ILE A 65 -4.37 -14.35 3.35
N SER A 66 -3.10 -14.69 3.16
CA SER A 66 -2.69 -15.77 2.26
C SER A 66 -3.41 -17.05 2.58
N VAL A 67 -3.39 -17.46 3.86
CA VAL A 67 -4.04 -18.70 4.31
C VAL A 67 -5.55 -18.59 4.23
N LYS A 68 -6.13 -17.52 4.77
CA LYS A 68 -7.58 -17.36 4.87
C LYS A 68 -8.28 -17.36 3.50
N TYR A 69 -7.67 -16.75 2.50
CA TYR A 69 -8.29 -16.60 1.17
C TYR A 69 -7.64 -17.47 0.10
N GLY A 70 -6.75 -18.40 0.52
CA GLY A 70 -6.13 -19.32 -0.42
C GLY A 70 -5.25 -18.64 -1.47
N ILE A 71 -4.60 -17.53 -1.11
CA ILE A 71 -3.71 -16.80 -2.03
C ILE A 71 -2.32 -17.42 -1.92
N PRO A 72 -1.78 -18.01 -3.01
CA PRO A 72 -0.45 -18.60 -2.95
C PRO A 72 0.63 -17.58 -2.59
N ALA A 73 1.57 -17.99 -1.73
CA ALA A 73 2.66 -17.10 -1.31
C ALA A 73 3.45 -16.56 -2.49
N GLU A 74 3.67 -17.38 -3.52
CA GLU A 74 4.44 -16.98 -4.71
C GLU A 74 3.76 -15.89 -5.54
N THR A 75 2.46 -15.64 -5.36
CA THR A 75 1.78 -14.51 -6.01
C THR A 75 1.96 -13.22 -5.24
N ILE A 76 2.29 -13.33 -3.95
CA ILE A 76 2.55 -12.18 -3.09
C ILE A 76 4.03 -11.81 -3.15
N GLU A 77 4.90 -12.81 -3.00
CA GLU A 77 6.34 -12.60 -2.99
C GLU A 77 6.86 -12.31 -4.38
N ARG A 78 7.38 -11.11 -4.57
CA ARG A 78 7.89 -10.67 -5.87
C ARG A 78 8.72 -9.42 -5.75
N GLU A 79 9.47 -9.14 -6.79
CA GLU A 79 10.13 -7.85 -6.97
C GLU A 79 9.39 -7.07 -8.04
N LEU A 80 9.30 -5.76 -7.86
CA LEU A 80 8.65 -4.90 -8.84
C LEU A 80 9.24 -3.50 -8.80
N THR A 81 9.13 -2.80 -9.92
CA THR A 81 9.45 -1.38 -10.00
C THR A 81 8.14 -0.62 -10.12
N ILE A 82 7.96 0.38 -9.26
CA ILE A 82 6.72 1.16 -9.25
C ILE A 82 6.71 2.08 -10.46
N PRO A 83 5.65 2.04 -11.30
CA PRO A 83 5.54 2.96 -12.43
C PRO A 83 5.47 4.42 -11.98
N GLU A 84 5.93 5.33 -12.84
CA GLU A 84 5.80 6.75 -12.56
C GLU A 84 4.33 7.13 -12.39
N GLY A 85 4.06 8.02 -11.43
CA GLY A 85 2.71 8.45 -11.11
C GLY A 85 1.93 7.48 -10.24
N GLU A 86 2.56 6.40 -9.76
CA GLU A 86 1.92 5.42 -8.89
C GLU A 86 2.63 5.30 -7.56
N VAL A 87 1.94 4.75 -6.58
CA VAL A 87 2.46 4.52 -5.24
C VAL A 87 2.10 3.11 -4.78
N PHE A 88 2.95 2.55 -3.93
CA PHE A 88 2.72 1.23 -3.33
C PHE A 88 2.30 1.44 -1.88
N LEU A 89 1.09 1.01 -1.55
CA LEU A 89 0.47 1.26 -0.25
C LEU A 89 0.35 -0.03 0.55
N ILE A 90 0.63 0.07 1.84
CA ILE A 90 0.48 -1.05 2.76
C ILE A 90 -0.35 -0.66 3.97
N GLY A 91 -1.16 -1.60 4.44
CA GLY A 91 -1.88 -1.45 5.69
C GLY A 91 -1.07 -1.99 6.87
N GLN A 92 -1.47 -1.61 8.08
CA GLN A 92 -0.70 -1.91 9.28
C GLN A 92 -1.21 -3.12 10.05
N THR A 93 -2.29 -3.75 9.61
CA THR A 93 -2.86 -4.91 10.32
C THR A 93 -2.72 -6.19 9.50
N ASP A 94 -2.86 -7.33 10.18
CA ASP A 94 -2.82 -8.64 9.53
C ASP A 94 -4.01 -8.89 8.60
N HIS A 95 -5.00 -8.02 8.65
CA HIS A 95 -6.21 -8.12 7.82
C HIS A 95 -6.25 -7.10 6.69
N SER A 96 -5.18 -6.32 6.52
CA SER A 96 -5.18 -5.24 5.53
C SER A 96 -5.09 -5.75 4.11
N TRP A 97 -5.97 -5.24 3.26
CA TRP A 97 -5.89 -5.40 1.81
C TRP A 97 -5.21 -4.18 1.23
N ASP A 98 -4.17 -4.39 0.44
CA ASP A 98 -3.33 -3.29 -0.04
C ASP A 98 -2.55 -3.69 -1.30
N SER A 99 -1.57 -2.87 -1.67
CA SER A 99 -0.81 -3.07 -2.90
C SER A 99 -0.05 -4.40 -2.96
N ARG A 100 0.18 -5.07 -1.83
CA ARG A 100 0.78 -6.41 -1.84
C ARG A 100 -0.07 -7.39 -2.65
N PHE A 101 -1.37 -7.19 -2.67
CA PHE A 101 -2.35 -8.07 -3.34
C PHE A 101 -2.81 -7.54 -4.69
N TRP A 102 -2.97 -6.23 -4.83
CA TRP A 102 -3.55 -5.62 -6.03
C TRP A 102 -2.57 -4.79 -6.85
N GLY A 103 -1.33 -4.57 -6.36
CA GLY A 103 -0.31 -3.80 -7.07
C GLY A 103 -0.34 -2.31 -6.76
N PRO A 104 0.56 -1.53 -7.37
CA PRO A 104 0.59 -0.08 -7.17
C PRO A 104 -0.70 0.60 -7.62
N VAL A 105 -1.01 1.73 -7.00
CA VAL A 105 -2.20 2.53 -7.35
C VAL A 105 -1.77 3.91 -7.82
N LYS A 106 -2.62 4.54 -8.63
CA LYS A 106 -2.32 5.85 -9.18
C LYS A 106 -2.32 6.92 -8.11
N LEU A 107 -1.35 7.83 -8.18
CA LEU A 107 -1.24 8.95 -7.25
C LEU A 107 -2.50 9.82 -7.24
N THR A 108 -3.22 9.89 -8.37
CA THR A 108 -4.47 10.63 -8.46
C THR A 108 -5.56 10.10 -7.53
N SER A 109 -5.42 8.86 -7.03
CA SER A 109 -6.35 8.28 -6.05
C SER A 109 -6.07 8.72 -4.63
N VAL A 110 -4.94 9.37 -4.39
CA VAL A 110 -4.57 9.86 -3.05
C VAL A 110 -5.39 11.10 -2.71
N ILE A 111 -6.05 11.06 -1.54
CA ILE A 111 -6.83 12.21 -1.05
C ILE A 111 -5.89 13.26 -0.50
N GLY A 112 -4.89 12.85 0.26
CA GLY A 112 -3.91 13.74 0.85
C GLY A 112 -3.09 13.03 1.90
N LYS A 113 -2.11 13.74 2.46
CA LYS A 113 -1.29 13.21 3.55
C LYS A 113 -2.05 13.26 4.87
N THR A 114 -1.84 12.24 5.68
CA THR A 114 -2.35 12.20 7.06
C THR A 114 -1.19 12.44 8.01
N TYR A 115 -1.40 13.34 8.95
CA TYR A 115 -0.43 13.64 9.99
C TYR A 115 -0.91 13.06 11.30
N ALA A 116 0.00 12.38 12.00
CA ALA A 116 -0.32 11.83 13.31
C ALA A 116 -0.64 12.97 14.28
N ILE A 117 -1.71 12.80 15.04
CA ILE A 117 -2.13 13.75 16.06
C ILE A 117 -2.11 13.00 17.39
N PHE A 118 -1.26 13.42 18.27
CA PHE A 118 -1.11 12.80 19.59
C PHE A 118 -1.36 13.83 20.68
#